data_62263a0b200e742d2a8118884c3f193c
#
_entry.id   62263a0b200e742d2a8118884c3f193c
#
_cell.length_a   1.000
_cell.length_b   1.000
_cell.length_c   1.000
_cell.angle_alpha   90.00
_cell.angle_beta   90.00
_cell.angle_gamma   90.00
#
_symmetry.space_group_name_H-M   'P 1'
#
loop_
_entity.id
_entity.type
_entity.pdbx_description
1 polymer ?
#
loop_
_entity_poly.entity_id
_entity_poly.type
_entity_poly.pdbx_seq_one_letter_code
_entity_poly.pdbx_strand_id
1 'polypeptide(L)'
;VMMCVPPSDTGVSSAQDKKRLDSLRNVRCPRLMSSAAEYYRNRDWKQTVKIYDEITTLDCDEWNPNFAPPQEIYQYYAIAYEQMGKFDSSEFVLLDGLQKLPDNLELRKRLAYSYKKQGKGDQEIIEYERLVEMAPEDVTIMNELSKLYKETNRYDDQIYVLEKILALDEGNEIAQSELAMAFESSGKDPLDVYRKRYEDNPSNLGYGIDYVDKLTQADEYEDAIPVLQRLIEEDPSSTRAYRKLAEANRAVDDLEKAAKAYEELFKLDPRDGRIAISISDVYLENDDYRQALKWADKASSMDNKTGDGLGQKGKVYYSGWENFHQNPYTNDDKLVAKLAYDYFIKAEKKGYRGFSKSAWLKENEKEILYGKAQWFMAEDRVKR
;
A
#
# COMPACT_ATOMS: atom_id res chain seq x y z
N VAL A 1 48.53 -43.97 44.08
CA VAL A 1 47.51 -43.10 44.60
C VAL A 1 46.19 -43.70 44.24
N MET A 2 45.57 -44.44 45.18
CA MET A 2 44.23 -44.98 45.05
C MET A 2 43.22 -43.85 45.11
N MET A 3 42.47 -43.59 44.08
CA MET A 3 41.30 -42.74 44.10
C MET A 3 40.15 -43.52 44.76
N CYS A 4 39.70 -43.07 45.91
CA CYS A 4 38.44 -43.49 46.52
C CYS A 4 37.26 -42.95 45.66
N VAL A 5 36.57 -43.83 45.00
CA VAL A 5 35.25 -43.55 44.41
C VAL A 5 34.26 -43.54 45.59
N PRO A 6 33.44 -42.48 45.77
CA PRO A 6 32.38 -42.51 46.76
C PRO A 6 31.31 -43.53 46.38
N PRO A 7 30.70 -44.24 47.34
CA PRO A 7 29.69 -45.23 47.04
C PRO A 7 28.48 -44.51 46.40
N SER A 8 27.99 -45.07 45.31
CA SER A 8 26.71 -44.69 44.70
C SER A 8 25.58 -45.03 45.63
N ASP A 9 25.05 -43.99 46.29
CA ASP A 9 23.87 -44.07 47.13
C ASP A 9 22.65 -44.16 46.21
N THR A 10 22.19 -45.33 45.98
CA THR A 10 21.12 -45.57 45.03
C THR A 10 20.09 -46.61 45.53
N GLY A 11 18.84 -46.18 45.56
CA GLY A 11 17.69 -47.06 45.39
C GLY A 11 16.72 -47.25 46.54
N VAL A 12 17.11 -47.05 47.82
CA VAL A 12 16.17 -47.26 48.96
C VAL A 12 15.62 -45.97 49.50
N SER A 13 16.38 -44.86 49.40
CA SER A 13 15.94 -43.51 49.74
C SER A 13 14.82 -43.04 48.81
N SER A 14 14.86 -43.33 47.52
CA SER A 14 13.92 -42.82 46.51
C SER A 14 12.49 -43.31 46.68
N ALA A 15 12.25 -44.54 47.12
CA ALA A 15 10.85 -45.08 47.26
C ALA A 15 10.13 -44.56 48.51
N GLN A 16 10.87 -44.34 49.61
CA GLN A 16 10.29 -43.72 50.80
C GLN A 16 10.07 -42.23 50.63
N ASP A 17 10.97 -41.52 49.99
CA ASP A 17 10.86 -40.09 49.70
C ASP A 17 9.71 -39.86 48.72
N LYS A 18 9.54 -40.72 47.70
CA LYS A 18 8.41 -40.65 46.77
C LYS A 18 7.07 -40.85 47.50
N LYS A 19 6.95 -41.84 48.40
CA LYS A 19 5.73 -42.04 49.16
C LYS A 19 5.41 -40.88 50.08
N ARG A 20 6.43 -40.27 50.68
CA ARG A 20 6.29 -39.07 51.51
C ARG A 20 5.85 -37.87 50.72
N LEU A 21 6.42 -37.69 49.51
CA LEU A 21 6.03 -36.63 48.60
C LEU A 21 4.60 -36.79 48.11
N ASP A 22 4.21 -38.01 47.67
CA ASP A 22 2.86 -38.29 47.23
C ASP A 22 1.84 -38.07 48.35
N SER A 23 2.16 -38.45 49.62
CA SER A 23 1.30 -38.18 50.77
C SER A 23 1.17 -36.65 51.00
N LEU A 24 2.23 -35.86 50.83
CA LEU A 24 2.18 -34.43 50.91
C LEU A 24 1.35 -33.80 49.78
N ARG A 25 1.53 -34.26 48.54
CA ARG A 25 0.77 -33.83 47.36
C ARG A 25 -0.72 -34.09 47.49
N ASN A 26 -1.10 -35.27 47.99
CA ASN A 26 -2.51 -35.63 48.24
C ASN A 26 -3.25 -34.63 49.16
N VAL A 27 -2.56 -34.00 50.10
CA VAL A 27 -3.14 -33.04 51.04
C VAL A 27 -3.03 -31.61 50.53
N ARG A 28 -1.87 -31.24 49.95
CA ARG A 28 -1.57 -29.86 49.61
C ARG A 28 -2.07 -29.45 48.23
N CYS A 29 -1.88 -30.27 47.20
CA CYS A 29 -2.25 -29.89 45.85
C CYS A 29 -3.72 -29.52 45.69
N PRO A 30 -4.72 -30.26 46.25
CA PRO A 30 -6.13 -29.86 46.19
C PRO A 30 -6.42 -28.49 46.81
N ARG A 31 -5.77 -28.19 47.93
CA ARG A 31 -5.95 -26.92 48.63
C ARG A 31 -5.30 -25.77 47.86
N LEU A 32 -4.10 -26.01 47.33
CA LEU A 32 -3.37 -25.00 46.52
C LEU A 32 -4.13 -24.66 45.25
N MET A 33 -4.63 -25.65 44.50
CA MET A 33 -5.43 -25.41 43.29
C MET A 33 -6.69 -24.59 43.57
N SER A 34 -7.42 -24.94 44.68
CA SER A 34 -8.61 -24.18 45.08
C SER A 34 -8.25 -22.74 45.47
N SER A 35 -7.16 -22.55 46.22
CA SER A 35 -6.67 -21.21 46.62
C SER A 35 -6.20 -20.40 45.42
N ALA A 36 -5.48 -21.03 44.49
CA ALA A 36 -5.03 -20.38 43.26
C ALA A 36 -6.22 -19.82 42.47
N ALA A 37 -7.28 -20.64 42.26
CA ALA A 37 -8.49 -20.23 41.57
C ALA A 37 -9.24 -19.09 42.27
N GLU A 38 -9.23 -19.08 43.62
CA GLU A 38 -9.84 -18.01 44.43
C GLU A 38 -9.07 -16.71 44.30
N TYR A 39 -7.75 -16.71 44.52
CA TYR A 39 -6.91 -15.51 44.41
C TYR A 39 -6.91 -14.96 42.96
N TYR A 40 -6.89 -15.82 41.95
CA TYR A 40 -7.01 -15.42 40.56
C TYR A 40 -8.33 -14.69 40.28
N ARG A 41 -9.48 -15.25 40.71
CA ARG A 41 -10.80 -14.60 40.57
C ARG A 41 -10.87 -13.25 41.27
N ASN A 42 -10.25 -13.15 42.45
CA ASN A 42 -10.18 -11.92 43.25
C ASN A 42 -9.13 -10.94 42.71
N ARG A 43 -8.38 -11.28 41.64
CA ARG A 43 -7.30 -10.49 41.05
C ARG A 43 -6.15 -10.16 42.02
N ASP A 44 -5.97 -11.00 43.04
CA ASP A 44 -4.79 -10.90 43.94
C ASP A 44 -3.61 -11.61 43.27
N TRP A 45 -3.02 -10.92 42.29
CA TRP A 45 -1.96 -11.47 41.44
C TRP A 45 -0.73 -11.89 42.23
N LYS A 46 -0.42 -11.19 43.32
CA LYS A 46 0.73 -11.52 44.19
C LYS A 46 0.53 -12.86 44.88
N GLN A 47 -0.65 -13.08 45.45
CA GLN A 47 -0.95 -14.37 46.10
C GLN A 47 -1.13 -15.46 45.06
N THR A 48 -1.75 -15.15 43.91
CA THR A 48 -1.87 -16.09 42.77
C THR A 48 -0.51 -16.63 42.34
N VAL A 49 0.47 -15.74 42.11
CA VAL A 49 1.85 -16.11 41.74
C VAL A 49 2.46 -17.02 42.83
N LYS A 50 2.35 -16.63 44.09
CA LYS A 50 2.93 -17.39 45.22
C LYS A 50 2.34 -18.80 45.31
N ILE A 51 1.03 -18.95 45.07
CA ILE A 51 0.36 -20.27 45.15
C ILE A 51 0.75 -21.13 43.94
N TYR A 52 0.85 -20.55 42.72
CA TYR A 52 1.29 -21.30 41.55
C TYR A 52 2.77 -21.72 41.65
N ASP A 53 3.63 -20.91 42.27
CA ASP A 53 5.01 -21.28 42.59
C ASP A 53 5.07 -22.52 43.50
N GLU A 54 4.21 -22.61 44.51
CA GLU A 54 4.11 -23.80 45.35
C GLU A 54 3.54 -25.01 44.59
N ILE A 55 2.58 -24.80 43.69
CA ILE A 55 1.98 -25.85 42.82
C ILE A 55 3.04 -26.46 41.91
N THR A 56 3.84 -25.64 41.25
CA THR A 56 4.91 -26.10 40.36
C THR A 56 6.07 -26.71 41.13
N THR A 57 6.45 -26.15 42.25
CA THR A 57 7.50 -26.73 43.15
C THR A 57 7.12 -28.12 43.67
N LEU A 58 5.83 -28.39 43.88
CA LEU A 58 5.34 -29.69 44.32
C LEU A 58 5.02 -30.64 43.16
N ASP A 59 5.18 -30.22 41.92
CA ASP A 59 4.77 -30.97 40.73
C ASP A 59 3.36 -31.53 40.84
N CYS A 60 2.38 -30.71 41.18
CA CYS A 60 1.00 -31.11 41.36
C CYS A 60 0.38 -31.66 40.10
N ASP A 61 0.82 -31.19 38.92
CA ASP A 61 0.45 -31.66 37.60
C ASP A 61 0.92 -33.09 37.34
N GLU A 62 2.11 -33.47 37.79
CA GLU A 62 2.64 -34.84 37.70
C GLU A 62 1.92 -35.78 38.67
N TRP A 63 1.54 -35.26 39.83
CA TRP A 63 0.78 -36.04 40.81
C TRP A 63 -0.64 -36.42 40.31
N ASN A 64 -1.38 -35.46 39.75
CA ASN A 64 -2.71 -35.71 39.22
C ASN A 64 -3.08 -34.69 38.12
N PRO A 65 -2.74 -34.96 36.84
CA PRO A 65 -3.01 -34.07 35.74
C PRO A 65 -4.48 -33.82 35.45
N ASN A 66 -5.39 -34.69 35.89
CA ASN A 66 -6.82 -34.46 35.76
C ASN A 66 -7.35 -33.43 36.75
N PHE A 67 -6.71 -33.32 37.91
CA PHE A 67 -7.07 -32.36 38.96
C PHE A 67 -6.31 -31.05 38.84
N ALA A 68 -5.06 -31.11 38.45
CA ALA A 68 -4.16 -30.00 38.23
C ALA A 68 -3.62 -30.04 36.79
N PRO A 69 -4.43 -29.67 35.79
CA PRO A 69 -4.01 -29.72 34.40
C PRO A 69 -2.81 -28.82 34.15
N PRO A 70 -1.70 -29.35 33.59
CA PRO A 70 -0.50 -28.54 33.35
C PRO A 70 -0.79 -27.28 32.53
N GLN A 71 -1.63 -27.39 31.51
CA GLN A 71 -2.03 -26.25 30.70
C GLN A 71 -2.61 -25.09 31.56
N GLU A 72 -3.54 -25.41 32.45
CA GLU A 72 -4.19 -24.40 33.31
C GLU A 72 -3.20 -23.77 34.28
N ILE A 73 -2.34 -24.60 34.89
CA ILE A 73 -1.32 -24.14 35.83
C ILE A 73 -0.44 -23.10 35.15
N TYR A 74 0.23 -23.45 34.07
CA TYR A 74 1.19 -22.58 33.40
C TYR A 74 0.52 -21.36 32.73
N GLN A 75 -0.69 -21.54 32.22
CA GLN A 75 -1.46 -20.45 31.64
C GLN A 75 -1.83 -19.38 32.68
N TYR A 76 -2.46 -19.77 33.79
CA TYR A 76 -2.90 -18.82 34.81
C TYR A 76 -1.74 -18.24 35.63
N TYR A 77 -0.68 -18.99 35.80
CA TYR A 77 0.55 -18.50 36.41
C TYR A 77 1.19 -17.39 35.58
N ALA A 78 1.32 -17.62 34.29
CA ALA A 78 1.82 -16.64 33.34
C ALA A 78 0.92 -15.39 33.31
N ILE A 79 -0.42 -15.55 33.22
CA ILE A 79 -1.37 -14.44 33.27
C ILE A 79 -1.17 -13.59 34.52
N ALA A 80 -0.97 -14.21 35.68
CA ALA A 80 -0.77 -13.45 36.92
C ALA A 80 0.48 -12.57 36.85
N TYR A 81 1.58 -13.05 36.28
CA TYR A 81 2.77 -12.24 36.03
C TYR A 81 2.52 -11.14 35.00
N GLU A 82 1.82 -11.44 33.91
CA GLU A 82 1.45 -10.45 32.88
C GLU A 82 0.63 -9.30 33.48
N GLN A 83 -0.35 -9.61 34.35
CA GLN A 83 -1.17 -8.61 35.01
C GLN A 83 -0.37 -7.73 36.01
N MET A 84 0.78 -8.22 36.46
CA MET A 84 1.74 -7.46 37.26
C MET A 84 2.77 -6.70 36.40
N GLY A 85 2.71 -6.82 35.06
CA GLY A 85 3.69 -6.24 34.15
C GLY A 85 5.06 -6.92 34.17
N LYS A 86 5.15 -8.14 34.71
CA LYS A 86 6.39 -8.94 34.83
C LYS A 86 6.48 -9.96 33.69
N PHE A 87 6.70 -9.46 32.47
CA PHE A 87 6.69 -10.29 31.28
C PHE A 87 7.91 -11.24 31.17
N ASP A 88 9.05 -10.86 31.76
CA ASP A 88 10.21 -11.74 31.93
C ASP A 88 9.91 -12.98 32.79
N SER A 89 9.16 -12.80 33.86
CA SER A 89 8.72 -13.91 34.71
C SER A 89 7.64 -14.76 34.05
N SER A 90 6.71 -14.14 33.29
CA SER A 90 5.74 -14.84 32.46
C SER A 90 6.43 -15.71 31.41
N GLU A 91 7.41 -15.17 30.69
CA GLU A 91 8.24 -15.91 29.73
C GLU A 91 8.85 -17.16 30.36
N PHE A 92 9.52 -17.01 31.53
CA PHE A 92 10.12 -18.14 32.21
C PHE A 92 9.12 -19.26 32.51
N VAL A 93 7.95 -18.90 33.06
CA VAL A 93 6.88 -19.84 33.39
C VAL A 93 6.34 -20.53 32.12
N LEU A 94 6.16 -19.77 31.03
CA LEU A 94 5.65 -20.30 29.78
C LEU A 94 6.65 -21.25 29.10
N LEU A 95 7.94 -20.96 29.17
CA LEU A 95 8.98 -21.85 28.67
C LEU A 95 9.02 -23.16 29.47
N ASP A 96 8.88 -23.09 30.79
CA ASP A 96 8.78 -24.29 31.62
C ASP A 96 7.54 -25.13 31.27
N GLY A 97 6.38 -24.48 31.12
CA GLY A 97 5.14 -25.12 30.67
C GLY A 97 5.28 -25.79 29.30
N LEU A 98 5.97 -25.14 28.36
CA LEU A 98 6.22 -25.68 27.02
C LEU A 98 7.24 -26.82 26.98
N GLN A 99 8.09 -26.97 27.99
CA GLN A 99 8.89 -28.20 28.13
C GLN A 99 8.00 -29.42 28.41
N LYS A 100 6.92 -29.27 29.18
CA LYS A 100 5.96 -30.32 29.48
C LYS A 100 4.90 -30.49 28.38
N LEU A 101 4.54 -29.41 27.72
CA LEU A 101 3.46 -29.33 26.71
C LEU A 101 3.98 -28.65 25.42
N PRO A 102 4.89 -29.27 24.67
CA PRO A 102 5.58 -28.61 23.53
C PRO A 102 4.61 -28.16 22.44
N ASP A 103 3.48 -28.85 22.26
CA ASP A 103 2.51 -28.56 21.20
C ASP A 103 1.28 -27.77 21.71
N ASN A 104 1.42 -27.06 22.84
CA ASN A 104 0.31 -26.28 23.35
C ASN A 104 0.22 -24.90 22.72
N LEU A 105 -0.77 -24.70 21.84
CA LEU A 105 -1.00 -23.44 21.12
C LEU A 105 -1.22 -22.25 22.04
N GLU A 106 -1.98 -22.43 23.13
CA GLU A 106 -2.32 -21.32 24.02
C GLU A 106 -1.10 -20.80 24.80
N LEU A 107 -0.24 -21.71 25.27
CA LEU A 107 1.01 -21.32 25.92
C LEU A 107 1.95 -20.62 24.94
N ARG A 108 2.04 -21.07 23.69
CA ARG A 108 2.85 -20.39 22.64
C ARG A 108 2.30 -19.02 22.30
N LYS A 109 0.99 -18.88 22.13
CA LYS A 109 0.37 -17.54 21.89
C LYS A 109 0.70 -16.58 23.03
N ARG A 110 0.68 -17.06 24.26
CA ARG A 110 1.07 -16.24 25.42
C ARG A 110 2.55 -15.90 25.44
N LEU A 111 3.39 -16.85 25.07
CA LEU A 111 4.84 -16.60 24.98
C LEU A 111 5.13 -15.53 23.94
N ALA A 112 4.54 -15.62 22.77
CA ALA A 112 4.63 -14.58 21.74
C ALA A 112 4.16 -13.21 22.28
N TYR A 113 3.04 -13.18 23.01
CA TYR A 113 2.57 -11.95 23.66
C TYR A 113 3.56 -11.40 24.70
N SER A 114 4.18 -12.27 25.51
CA SER A 114 5.20 -11.87 26.45
C SER A 114 6.43 -11.28 25.75
N TYR A 115 6.87 -11.88 24.64
CA TYR A 115 7.96 -11.34 23.81
C TYR A 115 7.60 -9.98 23.23
N LYS A 116 6.40 -9.83 22.68
CA LYS A 116 5.89 -8.53 22.19
C LYS A 116 6.00 -7.43 23.26
N LYS A 117 5.56 -7.73 24.47
CA LYS A 117 5.58 -6.77 25.59
C LYS A 117 6.98 -6.41 26.08
N GLN A 118 7.95 -7.27 25.83
CA GLN A 118 9.36 -7.05 26.13
C GLN A 118 10.12 -6.40 24.97
N GLY A 119 9.51 -6.22 23.81
CA GLY A 119 10.19 -5.72 22.60
C GLY A 119 11.15 -6.74 21.99
N LYS A 120 10.96 -8.03 22.25
CA LYS A 120 11.75 -9.14 21.72
C LYS A 120 11.16 -9.62 20.38
N GLY A 121 11.22 -8.77 19.34
CA GLY A 121 10.56 -9.02 18.07
C GLY A 121 10.99 -10.30 17.36
N ASP A 122 12.28 -10.63 17.36
CA ASP A 122 12.78 -11.86 16.73
C ASP A 122 12.22 -13.12 17.39
N GLN A 123 12.11 -13.12 18.73
CA GLN A 123 11.54 -14.24 19.47
C GLN A 123 10.01 -14.33 19.24
N GLU A 124 9.33 -13.18 19.16
CA GLU A 124 7.91 -13.12 18.83
C GLU A 124 7.66 -13.77 17.46
N ILE A 125 8.45 -13.43 16.44
CA ILE A 125 8.36 -14.01 15.10
C ILE A 125 8.55 -15.52 15.14
N ILE A 126 9.59 -16.01 15.82
CA ILE A 126 9.87 -17.46 15.94
C ILE A 126 8.67 -18.21 16.54
N GLU A 127 8.01 -17.66 17.57
CA GLU A 127 6.83 -18.34 18.13
C GLU A 127 5.63 -18.29 17.18
N TYR A 128 5.43 -17.20 16.41
CA TYR A 128 4.39 -17.15 15.38
C TYR A 128 4.67 -18.09 14.20
N GLU A 129 5.94 -18.23 13.77
CA GLU A 129 6.35 -19.23 12.76
C GLU A 129 5.96 -20.66 13.21
N ARG A 130 6.25 -21.01 14.47
CA ARG A 130 5.85 -22.30 15.06
C ARG A 130 4.33 -22.44 15.16
N LEU A 131 3.61 -21.38 15.52
CA LEU A 131 2.15 -21.40 15.59
C LEU A 131 1.53 -21.66 14.22
N VAL A 132 2.07 -21.08 13.14
CA VAL A 132 1.63 -21.37 11.76
C VAL A 132 1.91 -22.82 11.36
N GLU A 133 3.07 -23.40 11.78
CA GLU A 133 3.36 -24.82 11.55
C GLU A 133 2.38 -25.74 12.28
N MET A 134 1.97 -25.40 13.51
CA MET A 134 1.07 -26.19 14.32
C MET A 134 -0.41 -26.02 13.93
N ALA A 135 -0.78 -24.88 13.39
CA ALA A 135 -2.14 -24.55 12.95
C ALA A 135 -2.13 -23.92 11.54
N PRO A 136 -1.83 -24.72 10.50
CA PRO A 136 -1.60 -24.20 9.14
C PRO A 136 -2.86 -23.69 8.42
N GLU A 137 -4.03 -23.80 9.03
CA GLU A 137 -5.30 -23.27 8.50
C GLU A 137 -5.80 -22.05 9.32
N ASP A 138 -5.08 -21.66 10.37
CA ASP A 138 -5.48 -20.49 11.18
C ASP A 138 -5.00 -19.18 10.54
N VAL A 139 -5.85 -18.61 9.69
CA VAL A 139 -5.61 -17.33 9.01
C VAL A 139 -5.32 -16.20 9.99
N THR A 140 -5.86 -16.27 11.23
CA THR A 140 -5.61 -15.22 12.25
C THR A 140 -4.14 -15.21 12.67
N ILE A 141 -3.56 -16.39 12.91
CA ILE A 141 -2.13 -16.54 13.25
C ILE A 141 -1.25 -16.08 12.09
N MET A 142 -1.60 -16.48 10.86
CA MET A 142 -0.87 -16.06 9.66
C MET A 142 -0.89 -14.53 9.46
N ASN A 143 -2.03 -13.89 9.70
CA ASN A 143 -2.14 -12.44 9.61
C ASN A 143 -1.25 -11.71 10.63
N GLU A 144 -1.16 -12.21 11.87
CA GLU A 144 -0.24 -11.62 12.86
C GLU A 144 1.23 -11.81 12.44
N LEU A 145 1.60 -12.99 11.90
CA LEU A 145 2.95 -13.24 11.37
C LEU A 145 3.26 -12.33 10.19
N SER A 146 2.32 -12.16 9.26
CA SER A 146 2.47 -11.24 8.11
C SER A 146 2.75 -9.81 8.55
N LYS A 147 2.04 -9.32 9.59
CA LYS A 147 2.29 -7.99 10.16
C LYS A 147 3.70 -7.87 10.74
N LEU A 148 4.16 -8.88 11.48
CA LEU A 148 5.49 -8.88 12.06
C LEU A 148 6.60 -8.87 10.98
N TYR A 149 6.41 -9.62 9.91
CA TYR A 149 7.32 -9.59 8.77
C TYR A 149 7.35 -8.22 8.09
N LYS A 150 6.18 -7.58 7.93
CA LYS A 150 6.08 -6.22 7.41
C LYS A 150 6.81 -5.20 8.30
N GLU A 151 6.61 -5.25 9.62
CA GLU A 151 7.23 -4.36 10.60
C GLU A 151 8.76 -4.52 10.64
N THR A 152 9.26 -5.71 10.31
CA THR A 152 10.70 -6.04 10.27
C THR A 152 11.31 -5.99 8.87
N ASN A 153 10.56 -5.53 7.86
CA ASN A 153 10.94 -5.46 6.45
C ASN A 153 11.34 -6.83 5.83
N ARG A 154 10.83 -7.92 6.38
CA ARG A 154 11.00 -9.27 5.86
C ARG A 154 9.94 -9.56 4.78
N TYR A 155 9.98 -8.80 3.69
CA TYR A 155 8.91 -8.81 2.69
C TYR A 155 8.78 -10.16 1.94
N ASP A 156 9.89 -10.88 1.70
CA ASP A 156 9.83 -12.20 1.07
C ASP A 156 9.09 -13.23 1.93
N ASP A 157 9.33 -13.19 3.24
CA ASP A 157 8.62 -14.05 4.20
C ASP A 157 7.15 -13.63 4.32
N GLN A 158 6.88 -12.32 4.26
CA GLN A 158 5.51 -11.78 4.23
C GLN A 158 4.75 -12.29 3.00
N ILE A 159 5.34 -12.19 1.81
CA ILE A 159 4.77 -12.71 0.55
C ILE A 159 4.39 -14.18 0.71
N TYR A 160 5.30 -15.01 1.21
CA TYR A 160 5.06 -16.44 1.38
C TYR A 160 3.85 -16.73 2.29
N VAL A 161 3.70 -16.00 3.40
CA VAL A 161 2.58 -16.17 4.32
C VAL A 161 1.26 -15.69 3.68
N LEU A 162 1.28 -14.55 2.97
CA LEU A 162 0.11 -14.01 2.28
C LEU A 162 -0.38 -14.94 1.15
N GLU A 163 0.54 -15.55 0.41
CA GLU A 163 0.20 -16.57 -0.61
C GLU A 163 -0.47 -17.79 0.04
N LYS A 164 -0.05 -18.22 1.23
CA LYS A 164 -0.74 -19.28 1.98
C LYS A 164 -2.15 -18.87 2.42
N ILE A 165 -2.34 -17.64 2.87
CA ILE A 165 -3.66 -17.12 3.21
C ILE A 165 -4.57 -17.16 1.97
N LEU A 166 -4.07 -16.71 0.83
CA LEU A 166 -4.83 -16.71 -0.42
C LEU A 166 -5.08 -18.11 -0.97
N ALA A 167 -4.23 -19.08 -0.67
CA ALA A 167 -4.49 -20.48 -1.02
C ALA A 167 -5.65 -21.09 -0.20
N LEU A 168 -5.92 -20.56 1.00
CA LEU A 168 -7.07 -20.94 1.83
C LEU A 168 -8.33 -20.13 1.49
N ASP A 169 -8.18 -18.88 1.11
CA ASP A 169 -9.26 -17.94 0.81
C ASP A 169 -8.81 -16.99 -0.32
N GLU A 170 -9.04 -17.40 -1.57
CA GLU A 170 -8.66 -16.62 -2.77
C GLU A 170 -9.33 -15.24 -2.81
N GLY A 171 -10.53 -15.11 -2.26
CA GLY A 171 -11.30 -13.88 -2.19
C GLY A 171 -10.88 -12.91 -1.09
N ASN A 172 -9.80 -13.18 -0.35
CA ASN A 172 -9.36 -12.32 0.74
C ASN A 172 -8.74 -11.01 0.25
N GLU A 173 -9.58 -9.98 0.12
CA GLU A 173 -9.19 -8.66 -0.41
C GLU A 173 -8.05 -8.00 0.39
N ILE A 174 -8.02 -8.24 1.71
CA ILE A 174 -6.96 -7.69 2.58
C ILE A 174 -5.62 -8.34 2.23
N ALA A 175 -5.61 -9.68 2.15
CA ALA A 175 -4.40 -10.42 1.81
C ALA A 175 -3.90 -10.09 0.39
N GLN A 176 -4.82 -9.96 -0.60
CA GLN A 176 -4.47 -9.53 -1.96
C GLN A 176 -3.82 -8.14 -1.98
N SER A 177 -4.38 -7.20 -1.21
CA SER A 177 -3.86 -5.83 -1.12
C SER A 177 -2.49 -5.79 -0.44
N GLU A 178 -2.33 -6.52 0.66
CA GLU A 178 -1.05 -6.60 1.38
C GLU A 178 0.03 -7.32 0.57
N LEU A 179 -0.35 -8.35 -0.21
CA LEU A 179 0.56 -9.05 -1.11
C LEU A 179 1.11 -8.12 -2.19
N ALA A 180 0.26 -7.32 -2.80
CA ALA A 180 0.68 -6.33 -3.78
C ALA A 180 1.70 -5.33 -3.19
N MET A 181 1.42 -4.80 -1.99
CA MET A 181 2.34 -3.89 -1.30
C MET A 181 3.67 -4.57 -0.91
N ALA A 182 3.62 -5.85 -0.51
CA ALA A 182 4.83 -6.61 -0.15
C ALA A 182 5.72 -6.84 -1.36
N PHE A 183 5.14 -7.15 -2.54
CA PHE A 183 5.89 -7.24 -3.80
C PHE A 183 6.59 -5.92 -4.13
N GLU A 184 5.89 -4.79 -4.07
CA GLU A 184 6.49 -3.48 -4.30
C GLU A 184 7.64 -3.18 -3.32
N SER A 185 7.41 -3.48 -2.04
CA SER A 185 8.40 -3.20 -0.99
C SER A 185 9.62 -4.11 -1.08
N SER A 186 9.48 -5.33 -1.63
CA SER A 186 10.58 -6.25 -1.87
C SER A 186 11.39 -5.93 -3.12
N GLY A 187 10.93 -4.98 -3.95
CA GLY A 187 11.51 -4.66 -5.25
C GLY A 187 11.19 -5.68 -6.34
N LYS A 188 10.23 -6.57 -6.13
CA LYS A 188 9.71 -7.48 -7.14
C LYS A 188 8.63 -6.78 -7.97
N ASP A 189 8.41 -7.27 -9.20
CA ASP A 189 7.34 -6.76 -10.04
C ASP A 189 5.98 -7.18 -9.47
N PRO A 190 5.11 -6.23 -9.09
CA PRO A 190 3.81 -6.54 -8.54
C PRO A 190 2.71 -6.70 -9.59
N LEU A 191 3.01 -6.56 -10.88
CA LEU A 191 2.03 -6.46 -11.96
C LEU A 191 1.05 -7.64 -11.99
N ASP A 192 1.57 -8.87 -11.89
CA ASP A 192 0.73 -10.07 -11.85
C ASP A 192 -0.20 -10.13 -10.65
N VAL A 193 0.24 -9.61 -9.51
CA VAL A 193 -0.59 -9.54 -8.28
C VAL A 193 -1.73 -8.54 -8.47
N TYR A 194 -1.46 -7.36 -9.04
CA TYR A 194 -2.49 -6.37 -9.34
C TYR A 194 -3.47 -6.85 -10.40
N ARG A 195 -2.97 -7.54 -11.44
CA ARG A 195 -3.81 -8.17 -12.47
C ARG A 195 -4.77 -9.18 -11.85
N LYS A 196 -4.25 -10.15 -11.08
CA LYS A 196 -5.08 -11.17 -10.44
C LYS A 196 -6.11 -10.55 -9.50
N ARG A 197 -5.73 -9.56 -8.68
CA ARG A 197 -6.65 -8.86 -7.79
C ARG A 197 -7.82 -8.21 -8.53
N TYR A 198 -7.55 -7.60 -9.70
CA TYR A 198 -8.60 -7.02 -10.54
C TYR A 198 -9.46 -8.09 -11.20
N GLU A 199 -8.87 -9.17 -11.75
CA GLU A 199 -9.59 -10.26 -12.40
C GLU A 199 -10.51 -11.01 -11.43
N ASP A 200 -10.09 -11.22 -10.19
CA ASP A 200 -10.89 -11.84 -9.12
C ASP A 200 -12.03 -10.93 -8.65
N ASN A 201 -11.88 -9.61 -8.78
CA ASN A 201 -12.82 -8.60 -8.30
C ASN A 201 -13.13 -7.53 -9.36
N PRO A 202 -13.67 -7.89 -10.52
CA PRO A 202 -13.76 -6.99 -11.69
C PRO A 202 -14.74 -5.81 -11.50
N SER A 203 -15.66 -5.90 -10.55
CA SER A 203 -16.57 -4.80 -10.17
C SER A 203 -15.93 -3.77 -9.23
N ASN A 204 -14.75 -4.06 -8.69
CA ASN A 204 -14.02 -3.11 -7.87
C ASN A 204 -13.19 -2.16 -8.74
N LEU A 205 -13.78 -1.00 -9.04
CA LEU A 205 -13.14 0.01 -9.90
C LEU A 205 -11.78 0.48 -9.36
N GLY A 206 -11.60 0.46 -8.04
CA GLY A 206 -10.33 0.81 -7.40
C GLY A 206 -9.21 -0.14 -7.82
N TYR A 207 -9.46 -1.45 -7.79
CA TYR A 207 -8.47 -2.45 -8.20
C TYR A 207 -8.10 -2.36 -9.68
N GLY A 208 -9.10 -2.08 -10.53
CA GLY A 208 -8.84 -1.84 -11.95
C GLY A 208 -7.96 -0.61 -12.20
N ILE A 209 -8.21 0.47 -11.47
CA ILE A 209 -7.38 1.69 -11.55
C ILE A 209 -5.96 1.44 -11.01
N ASP A 210 -5.82 0.71 -9.91
CA ASP A 210 -4.51 0.37 -9.36
C ASP A 210 -3.70 -0.49 -10.34
N TYR A 211 -4.36 -1.46 -11.00
CA TYR A 211 -3.72 -2.28 -12.04
C TYR A 211 -3.29 -1.41 -13.25
N VAL A 212 -4.15 -0.51 -13.72
CA VAL A 212 -3.79 0.46 -14.77
C VAL A 212 -2.61 1.34 -14.36
N ASP A 213 -2.56 1.78 -13.09
CA ASP A 213 -1.44 2.58 -12.59
C ASP A 213 -0.12 1.80 -12.68
N LYS A 214 -0.12 0.49 -12.44
CA LYS A 214 1.06 -0.36 -12.59
C LYS A 214 1.43 -0.60 -14.05
N LEU A 215 0.46 -0.88 -14.91
CA LEU A 215 0.68 -0.98 -16.35
C LEU A 215 1.32 0.29 -16.92
N THR A 216 0.78 1.45 -16.56
CA THR A 216 1.34 2.74 -17.04
C THR A 216 2.70 3.07 -16.45
N GLN A 217 3.03 2.61 -15.22
CA GLN A 217 4.37 2.71 -14.64
C GLN A 217 5.40 1.82 -15.35
N ALA A 218 4.94 0.70 -15.91
CA ALA A 218 5.75 -0.21 -16.72
C ALA A 218 5.78 0.15 -18.21
N ASP A 219 5.19 1.29 -18.60
CA ASP A 219 5.00 1.72 -20.00
C ASP A 219 4.14 0.76 -20.85
N GLU A 220 3.36 -0.13 -20.22
CA GLU A 220 2.46 -1.09 -20.88
C GLU A 220 1.08 -0.46 -21.17
N TYR A 221 1.09 0.62 -21.96
CA TYR A 221 -0.12 1.42 -22.25
C TYR A 221 -1.14 0.66 -23.10
N GLU A 222 -0.71 -0.20 -24.03
CA GLU A 222 -1.57 -1.03 -24.85
C GLU A 222 -2.45 -1.96 -24.00
N ASP A 223 -1.88 -2.53 -22.92
CA ASP A 223 -2.60 -3.40 -22.01
C ASP A 223 -3.50 -2.62 -21.03
N ALA A 224 -3.17 -1.37 -20.74
CA ALA A 224 -4.00 -0.49 -19.91
C ALA A 224 -5.30 -0.06 -20.59
N ILE A 225 -5.31 0.11 -21.93
CA ILE A 225 -6.46 0.61 -22.70
C ILE A 225 -7.71 -0.28 -22.53
N PRO A 226 -7.67 -1.60 -22.74
CA PRO A 226 -8.84 -2.46 -22.61
C PRO A 226 -9.36 -2.51 -21.16
N VAL A 227 -8.49 -2.45 -20.16
CA VAL A 227 -8.90 -2.37 -18.76
C VAL A 227 -9.68 -1.07 -18.51
N LEU A 228 -9.17 0.06 -18.99
CA LEU A 228 -9.82 1.38 -18.85
C LEU A 228 -11.16 1.45 -19.56
N GLN A 229 -11.28 0.83 -20.76
CA GLN A 229 -12.55 0.76 -21.48
C GLN A 229 -13.60 0.01 -20.66
N ARG A 230 -13.23 -1.13 -20.07
CA ARG A 230 -14.13 -1.89 -19.21
C ARG A 230 -14.52 -1.12 -17.95
N LEU A 231 -13.59 -0.41 -17.31
CA LEU A 231 -13.90 0.43 -16.15
C LEU A 231 -14.89 1.56 -16.49
N ILE A 232 -14.82 2.11 -17.71
CA ILE A 232 -15.75 3.13 -18.21
C ILE A 232 -17.12 2.51 -18.54
N GLU A 233 -17.17 1.27 -19.03
CA GLU A 233 -18.44 0.55 -19.22
C GLU A 233 -19.18 0.31 -17.90
N GLU A 234 -18.45 -0.02 -16.81
CA GLU A 234 -18.99 -0.22 -15.47
C GLU A 234 -19.37 1.12 -14.79
N ASP A 235 -18.55 2.16 -14.95
CA ASP A 235 -18.83 3.52 -14.45
C ASP A 235 -18.58 4.60 -15.52
N PRO A 236 -19.60 4.91 -16.33
CA PRO A 236 -19.51 5.96 -17.35
C PRO A 236 -19.30 7.38 -16.81
N SER A 237 -19.35 7.56 -15.49
CA SER A 237 -19.09 8.86 -14.83
C SER A 237 -17.67 9.01 -14.29
N SER A 238 -16.82 7.99 -14.45
CA SER A 238 -15.46 7.97 -13.91
C SER A 238 -14.52 8.93 -14.64
N THR A 239 -14.40 10.14 -14.13
CA THR A 239 -13.45 11.15 -14.67
C THR A 239 -12.00 10.67 -14.64
N ARG A 240 -11.66 9.82 -13.66
CA ARG A 240 -10.32 9.24 -13.53
C ARG A 240 -10.02 8.26 -14.67
N ALA A 241 -10.96 7.38 -14.96
CA ALA A 241 -10.80 6.38 -16.02
C ALA A 241 -10.68 7.05 -17.41
N TYR A 242 -11.53 8.04 -17.73
CA TYR A 242 -11.43 8.79 -18.98
C TYR A 242 -10.11 9.54 -19.12
N ARG A 243 -9.62 10.16 -18.07
CA ARG A 243 -8.31 10.85 -18.09
C ARG A 243 -7.18 9.88 -18.41
N LYS A 244 -7.14 8.74 -17.71
CA LYS A 244 -6.12 7.71 -17.94
C LYS A 244 -6.24 7.07 -19.32
N LEU A 245 -7.48 6.87 -19.81
CA LEU A 245 -7.68 6.37 -21.18
C LEU A 245 -7.16 7.35 -22.24
N ALA A 246 -7.36 8.65 -22.04
CA ALA A 246 -6.82 9.67 -22.93
C ALA A 246 -5.28 9.69 -22.90
N GLU A 247 -4.70 9.62 -21.70
CA GLU A 247 -3.26 9.58 -21.51
C GLU A 247 -2.64 8.32 -22.13
N ALA A 248 -3.25 7.14 -21.92
CA ALA A 248 -2.79 5.88 -22.50
C ALA A 248 -2.86 5.88 -24.04
N ASN A 249 -3.99 6.31 -24.63
CA ASN A 249 -4.09 6.44 -26.07
C ASN A 249 -3.07 7.42 -26.66
N ARG A 250 -2.80 8.53 -25.96
CA ARG A 250 -1.75 9.50 -26.39
C ARG A 250 -0.35 8.87 -26.32
N ALA A 251 -0.06 8.05 -25.31
CA ALA A 251 1.22 7.37 -25.17
C ALA A 251 1.49 6.35 -26.28
N VAL A 252 0.44 5.70 -26.80
CA VAL A 252 0.52 4.78 -27.97
C VAL A 252 0.31 5.50 -29.31
N ASP A 253 0.37 6.82 -29.34
CA ASP A 253 0.21 7.68 -30.52
C ASP A 253 -1.16 7.57 -31.22
N ASP A 254 -2.19 7.04 -30.53
CA ASP A 254 -3.59 7.06 -31.02
C ASP A 254 -4.26 8.37 -30.63
N LEU A 255 -3.80 9.46 -31.27
CA LEU A 255 -4.22 10.82 -30.93
C LEU A 255 -5.71 11.07 -31.14
N GLU A 256 -6.35 10.38 -32.11
CA GLU A 256 -7.79 10.51 -32.31
C GLU A 256 -8.59 9.95 -31.15
N LYS A 257 -8.21 8.77 -30.61
CA LYS A 257 -8.89 8.18 -29.45
C LYS A 257 -8.57 8.96 -28.19
N ALA A 258 -7.35 9.47 -28.05
CA ALA A 258 -6.98 10.35 -26.95
C ALA A 258 -7.85 11.61 -26.90
N ALA A 259 -8.04 12.29 -28.04
CA ALA A 259 -8.92 13.45 -28.12
C ALA A 259 -10.37 13.12 -27.75
N LYS A 260 -10.92 12.01 -28.28
CA LYS A 260 -12.28 11.55 -27.93
C LYS A 260 -12.44 11.29 -26.44
N ALA A 261 -11.48 10.60 -25.82
CA ALA A 261 -11.54 10.31 -24.39
C ALA A 261 -11.49 11.59 -23.53
N TYR A 262 -10.66 12.57 -23.89
CA TYR A 262 -10.65 13.88 -23.23
C TYR A 262 -11.95 14.67 -23.52
N GLU A 263 -12.57 14.55 -24.68
CA GLU A 263 -13.85 15.21 -24.97
C GLU A 263 -14.99 14.62 -24.12
N GLU A 264 -15.02 13.29 -23.92
CA GLU A 264 -15.96 12.67 -22.96
C GLU A 264 -15.67 13.14 -21.53
N LEU A 265 -14.41 13.18 -21.11
CA LEU A 265 -14.02 13.75 -19.81
C LEU A 265 -14.51 15.19 -19.66
N PHE A 266 -14.39 16.01 -20.71
CA PHE A 266 -14.87 17.39 -20.70
C PHE A 266 -16.39 17.50 -20.58
N LYS A 267 -17.16 16.54 -21.11
CA LYS A 267 -18.62 16.51 -20.90
C LYS A 267 -19.00 16.26 -19.46
N LEU A 268 -18.18 15.47 -18.72
CA LEU A 268 -18.37 15.19 -17.31
C LEU A 268 -17.96 16.36 -16.42
N ASP A 269 -16.90 17.07 -16.79
CA ASP A 269 -16.46 18.29 -16.07
C ASP A 269 -16.21 19.46 -17.04
N PRO A 270 -17.28 20.12 -17.51
CA PRO A 270 -17.19 21.18 -18.50
C PRO A 270 -16.66 22.51 -17.95
N ARG A 271 -16.32 22.56 -16.66
CA ARG A 271 -15.77 23.76 -16.03
C ARG A 271 -14.25 23.71 -15.85
N ASP A 272 -13.62 22.56 -16.00
CA ASP A 272 -12.15 22.44 -15.90
C ASP A 272 -11.50 22.86 -17.24
N GLY A 273 -11.01 24.09 -17.31
CA GLY A 273 -10.31 24.63 -18.47
C GLY A 273 -9.02 23.87 -18.81
N ARG A 274 -8.43 23.12 -17.87
CA ARG A 274 -7.24 22.29 -18.12
C ARG A 274 -7.55 21.13 -19.07
N ILE A 275 -8.76 20.55 -18.97
CA ILE A 275 -9.20 19.50 -19.89
C ILE A 275 -9.25 20.06 -21.32
N ALA A 276 -9.80 21.26 -21.50
CA ALA A 276 -9.83 21.91 -22.80
C ALA A 276 -8.43 22.21 -23.37
N ILE A 277 -7.46 22.54 -22.49
CA ILE A 277 -6.04 22.68 -22.88
C ILE A 277 -5.48 21.33 -23.32
N SER A 278 -5.72 20.23 -22.56
CA SER A 278 -5.26 18.89 -22.94
C SER A 278 -5.83 18.45 -24.29
N ILE A 279 -7.11 18.73 -24.55
CA ILE A 279 -7.70 18.45 -25.88
C ILE A 279 -7.01 19.27 -26.98
N SER A 280 -6.77 20.55 -26.72
CA SER A 280 -6.04 21.41 -27.66
C SER A 280 -4.63 20.88 -27.94
N ASP A 281 -3.93 20.38 -26.92
CA ASP A 281 -2.60 19.79 -27.10
C ASP A 281 -2.64 18.53 -27.96
N VAL A 282 -3.57 17.62 -27.72
CA VAL A 282 -3.71 16.39 -28.51
C VAL A 282 -4.03 16.71 -29.98
N TYR A 283 -4.95 17.65 -30.23
CA TYR A 283 -5.22 18.06 -31.62
C TYR A 283 -4.03 18.78 -32.27
N LEU A 284 -3.22 19.50 -31.48
CA LEU A 284 -1.99 20.11 -31.99
C LEU A 284 -0.92 19.08 -32.35
N GLU A 285 -0.80 18.01 -31.56
CA GLU A 285 0.07 16.86 -31.83
C GLU A 285 -0.37 16.09 -33.07
N ASN A 286 -1.70 16.03 -33.32
CA ASN A 286 -2.28 15.43 -34.50
C ASN A 286 -2.35 16.38 -35.73
N ASP A 287 -1.63 17.49 -35.69
CA ASP A 287 -1.57 18.53 -36.73
C ASP A 287 -2.94 19.12 -37.11
N ASP A 288 -3.99 18.90 -36.29
CA ASP A 288 -5.30 19.57 -36.47
C ASP A 288 -5.34 20.93 -35.75
N TYR A 289 -4.64 21.90 -36.35
CA TYR A 289 -4.55 23.27 -35.84
C TYR A 289 -5.92 23.95 -35.67
N ARG A 290 -6.91 23.56 -36.49
CA ARG A 290 -8.25 24.14 -36.41
C ARG A 290 -8.94 23.71 -35.10
N GLN A 291 -8.94 22.42 -34.83
CA GLN A 291 -9.54 21.91 -33.58
C GLN A 291 -8.71 22.35 -32.36
N ALA A 292 -7.39 22.32 -32.48
CA ALA A 292 -6.51 22.81 -31.42
C ALA A 292 -6.86 24.26 -31.04
N LEU A 293 -7.02 25.16 -32.02
CA LEU A 293 -7.37 26.55 -31.76
C LEU A 293 -8.78 26.69 -31.15
N LYS A 294 -9.77 25.93 -31.66
CA LYS A 294 -11.13 25.92 -31.11
C LYS A 294 -11.14 25.57 -29.62
N TRP A 295 -10.37 24.55 -29.21
CA TRP A 295 -10.29 24.15 -27.81
C TRP A 295 -9.46 25.12 -26.98
N ALA A 296 -8.40 25.70 -27.54
CA ALA A 296 -7.66 26.81 -26.88
C ALA A 296 -8.55 28.05 -26.65
N ASP A 297 -9.43 28.38 -27.63
CA ASP A 297 -10.43 29.45 -27.45
C ASP A 297 -11.39 29.15 -26.32
N LYS A 298 -11.86 27.89 -26.24
CA LYS A 298 -12.75 27.44 -25.17
C LYS A 298 -12.06 27.55 -23.81
N ALA A 299 -10.83 27.04 -23.68
CA ALA A 299 -10.02 27.19 -22.48
C ALA A 299 -9.82 28.66 -22.09
N SER A 300 -9.49 29.52 -23.06
CA SER A 300 -9.30 30.95 -22.85
C SER A 300 -10.56 31.66 -22.37
N SER A 301 -11.74 31.23 -22.82
CA SER A 301 -13.03 31.79 -22.38
C SER A 301 -13.38 31.41 -20.93
N MET A 302 -12.85 30.31 -20.44
CA MET A 302 -13.08 29.78 -19.10
C MET A 302 -12.07 30.31 -18.08
N ASP A 303 -10.85 30.63 -18.53
CA ASP A 303 -9.73 31.09 -17.72
C ASP A 303 -9.69 32.62 -17.60
N ASN A 304 -10.18 33.14 -16.49
CA ASN A 304 -10.13 34.57 -16.21
C ASN A 304 -8.90 35.01 -15.38
N LYS A 305 -8.07 34.12 -14.85
CA LYS A 305 -7.05 34.43 -13.83
C LYS A 305 -5.63 34.04 -14.19
N THR A 306 -5.38 32.86 -14.74
CA THR A 306 -4.04 32.29 -14.89
C THR A 306 -3.38 32.56 -16.24
N GLY A 307 -4.18 32.85 -17.25
CA GLY A 307 -3.70 33.07 -18.62
C GLY A 307 -3.37 31.80 -19.39
N ASP A 308 -3.62 30.63 -18.84
CA ASP A 308 -3.24 29.34 -19.44
C ASP A 308 -3.91 29.12 -20.81
N GLY A 309 -5.20 29.41 -20.92
CA GLY A 309 -5.92 29.33 -22.20
C GLY A 309 -5.37 30.32 -23.26
N LEU A 310 -4.91 31.51 -22.85
CA LEU A 310 -4.24 32.46 -23.75
C LEU A 310 -2.86 31.94 -24.16
N GLY A 311 -2.11 31.35 -23.22
CA GLY A 311 -0.83 30.71 -23.49
C GLY A 311 -0.98 29.59 -24.50
N GLN A 312 -2.02 28.77 -24.36
CA GLN A 312 -2.35 27.69 -25.30
C GLN A 312 -2.66 28.21 -26.71
N LYS A 313 -3.42 29.32 -26.84
CA LYS A 313 -3.61 29.97 -28.13
C LYS A 313 -2.28 30.44 -28.75
N GLY A 314 -1.42 31.05 -27.94
CA GLY A 314 -0.08 31.42 -28.35
C GLY A 314 0.73 30.23 -28.88
N LYS A 315 0.67 29.10 -28.18
CA LYS A 315 1.31 27.84 -28.57
C LYS A 315 0.80 27.32 -29.93
N VAL A 316 -0.52 27.26 -30.11
CA VAL A 316 -1.12 26.80 -31.39
C VAL A 316 -0.69 27.68 -32.56
N TYR A 317 -0.77 29.02 -32.43
CA TYR A 317 -0.31 29.93 -33.49
C TYR A 317 1.20 29.81 -33.77
N TYR A 318 2.00 29.67 -32.72
CA TYR A 318 3.45 29.54 -32.87
C TYR A 318 3.80 28.21 -33.57
N SER A 319 3.22 27.10 -33.18
CA SER A 319 3.46 25.80 -33.82
C SER A 319 3.00 25.79 -35.30
N GLY A 320 1.86 26.41 -35.58
CA GLY A 320 1.41 26.57 -36.96
C GLY A 320 2.38 27.41 -37.77
N TRP A 321 2.89 28.53 -37.22
CA TRP A 321 3.90 29.32 -37.87
C TRP A 321 5.21 28.55 -38.05
N GLU A 322 5.71 27.89 -37.03
CA GLU A 322 6.98 27.15 -37.06
C GLU A 322 6.96 26.04 -38.11
N ASN A 323 5.85 25.36 -38.32
CA ASN A 323 5.74 24.23 -39.25
C ASN A 323 5.45 24.65 -40.70
N PHE A 324 4.84 25.84 -40.95
CA PHE A 324 4.33 26.18 -42.29
C PHE A 324 4.88 27.49 -42.85
N HIS A 325 5.70 28.26 -42.11
CA HIS A 325 6.26 29.49 -42.67
C HIS A 325 7.15 29.26 -43.87
N GLN A 326 7.17 30.24 -44.80
CA GLN A 326 7.97 30.20 -45.99
C GLN A 326 9.29 31.00 -45.80
N ASN A 327 10.27 30.74 -46.66
CA ASN A 327 11.48 31.50 -46.72
C ASN A 327 11.67 32.09 -48.13
N PRO A 328 11.61 33.43 -48.32
CA PRO A 328 11.43 34.45 -47.26
C PRO A 328 10.02 34.51 -46.67
N TYR A 329 9.86 35.03 -45.45
CA TYR A 329 8.59 35.15 -44.74
C TYR A 329 7.57 35.98 -45.52
N THR A 330 6.39 35.38 -45.72
CA THR A 330 5.24 36.08 -46.32
C THR A 330 4.57 37.03 -45.30
N ASN A 331 3.62 37.83 -45.76
CA ASN A 331 2.85 38.69 -44.87
C ASN A 331 1.95 37.86 -43.95
N ASP A 332 1.43 36.71 -44.40
CA ASP A 332 0.60 35.82 -43.61
C ASP A 332 1.45 35.12 -42.52
N ASP A 333 2.70 34.72 -42.82
CA ASP A 333 3.63 34.18 -41.83
C ASP A 333 3.89 35.20 -40.70
N LYS A 334 4.15 36.44 -41.07
CA LYS A 334 4.38 37.53 -40.11
C LYS A 334 3.17 37.85 -39.25
N LEU A 335 1.95 37.69 -39.84
CA LEU A 335 0.72 37.87 -39.08
C LEU A 335 0.51 36.75 -38.05
N VAL A 336 0.73 35.48 -38.43
CA VAL A 336 0.57 34.34 -37.55
C VAL A 336 1.61 34.44 -36.39
N ALA A 337 2.85 34.75 -36.68
CA ALA A 337 3.88 35.00 -35.67
C ALA A 337 3.47 36.13 -34.70
N LYS A 338 2.90 37.22 -35.25
CA LYS A 338 2.42 38.35 -34.45
C LYS A 338 1.26 37.95 -33.53
N LEU A 339 0.32 37.12 -34.00
CA LEU A 339 -0.76 36.58 -33.16
C LEU A 339 -0.18 35.74 -32.04
N ALA A 340 0.76 34.84 -32.33
CA ALA A 340 1.42 34.02 -31.31
C ALA A 340 2.07 34.93 -30.22
N TYR A 341 2.86 35.93 -30.64
CA TYR A 341 3.48 36.87 -29.75
C TYR A 341 2.46 37.60 -28.86
N ASP A 342 1.40 38.16 -29.45
CA ASP A 342 0.39 38.93 -28.73
C ASP A 342 -0.36 38.08 -27.70
N TYR A 343 -0.67 36.79 -28.01
CA TYR A 343 -1.27 35.87 -27.07
C TYR A 343 -0.33 35.49 -25.94
N PHE A 344 0.94 35.24 -26.21
CA PHE A 344 1.95 34.99 -25.16
C PHE A 344 2.07 36.19 -24.22
N ILE A 345 2.22 37.41 -24.75
CA ILE A 345 2.30 38.60 -23.91
C ILE A 345 1.05 38.83 -23.07
N LYS A 346 -0.16 38.55 -23.63
CA LYS A 346 -1.39 38.66 -22.86
C LYS A 346 -1.47 37.58 -21.76
N ALA A 347 -0.98 36.39 -22.03
CA ALA A 347 -0.93 35.27 -21.06
C ALA A 347 0.04 35.58 -19.92
N GLU A 348 1.27 36.02 -20.24
CA GLU A 348 2.31 36.37 -19.28
C GLU A 348 1.87 37.52 -18.34
N LYS A 349 1.17 38.52 -18.86
CA LYS A 349 0.56 39.59 -18.05
C LYS A 349 -0.47 39.07 -17.04
N LYS A 350 -1.07 37.92 -17.29
CA LYS A 350 -1.96 37.20 -16.34
C LYS A 350 -1.25 36.22 -15.45
N GLY A 351 0.08 36.10 -15.52
CA GLY A 351 0.88 35.23 -14.70
C GLY A 351 1.16 33.84 -15.30
N TYR A 352 0.85 33.63 -16.58
CA TYR A 352 1.21 32.40 -17.29
C TYR A 352 2.72 32.17 -17.26
N ARG A 353 3.11 30.93 -16.94
CA ARG A 353 4.51 30.48 -16.86
C ARG A 353 4.80 29.22 -17.66
N GLY A 354 3.86 28.80 -18.52
CA GLY A 354 4.03 27.66 -19.39
C GLY A 354 4.89 27.99 -20.63
N PHE A 355 4.75 27.16 -21.66
CA PHE A 355 5.48 27.35 -22.92
C PHE A 355 5.19 28.70 -23.53
N SER A 356 6.24 29.50 -23.74
CA SER A 356 6.17 30.80 -24.44
C SER A 356 7.44 31.06 -25.26
N LYS A 357 7.26 31.66 -26.42
CA LYS A 357 8.31 32.11 -27.32
C LYS A 357 8.30 33.65 -27.48
N SER A 358 7.62 34.35 -26.56
CA SER A 358 7.47 35.81 -26.65
C SER A 358 8.81 36.56 -26.70
N ALA A 359 9.78 36.16 -25.88
CA ALA A 359 11.12 36.80 -25.87
C ALA A 359 11.84 36.58 -27.19
N TRP A 360 11.85 35.34 -27.72
CA TRP A 360 12.51 35.02 -28.97
C TRP A 360 11.86 35.73 -30.16
N LEU A 361 10.51 35.75 -30.22
CA LEU A 361 9.78 36.50 -31.25
C LEU A 361 10.07 38.00 -31.18
N LYS A 362 10.25 38.54 -29.97
CA LYS A 362 10.61 39.95 -29.77
C LYS A 362 12.02 40.30 -30.27
N GLU A 363 12.98 39.43 -29.99
CA GLU A 363 14.36 39.61 -30.46
C GLU A 363 14.46 39.64 -31.98
N ASN A 364 13.62 38.83 -32.65
CA ASN A 364 13.58 38.71 -34.11
C ASN A 364 12.44 39.54 -34.77
N GLU A 365 11.87 40.52 -34.04
CA GLU A 365 10.66 41.25 -34.47
C GLU A 365 10.77 41.90 -35.87
N LYS A 366 11.94 42.40 -36.24
CA LYS A 366 12.13 43.09 -37.50
C LYS A 366 11.89 42.20 -38.73
N GLU A 367 12.21 40.91 -38.62
CA GLU A 367 12.11 39.96 -39.72
C GLU A 367 10.78 39.18 -39.67
N ILE A 368 10.38 38.78 -38.46
CA ILE A 368 9.32 37.79 -38.23
C ILE A 368 7.98 38.44 -37.93
N LEU A 369 7.95 39.58 -37.23
CA LEU A 369 6.69 40.17 -36.81
C LEU A 369 6.18 41.26 -37.75
N TYR A 370 4.89 41.40 -37.81
CA TYR A 370 4.23 42.52 -38.47
C TYR A 370 4.41 43.82 -37.69
N GLY A 371 5.04 44.80 -38.30
CA GLY A 371 5.19 46.14 -37.71
C GLY A 371 3.85 46.88 -37.58
N LYS A 372 3.75 47.88 -36.69
CA LYS A 372 2.50 48.62 -36.47
C LYS A 372 1.97 49.28 -37.77
N ALA A 373 2.87 49.89 -38.56
CA ALA A 373 2.50 50.52 -39.82
C ALA A 373 1.97 49.50 -40.84
N GLN A 374 2.62 48.35 -40.94
CA GLN A 374 2.21 47.28 -41.86
C GLN A 374 0.87 46.67 -41.42
N TRP A 375 0.61 46.55 -40.13
CA TRP A 375 -0.67 46.07 -39.60
C TRP A 375 -1.83 46.98 -39.98
N PHE A 376 -1.69 48.29 -39.93
CA PHE A 376 -2.73 49.22 -40.36
C PHE A 376 -3.00 49.18 -41.88
N MET A 377 -2.00 48.80 -42.67
CA MET A 377 -2.12 48.70 -44.13
C MET A 377 -2.55 47.33 -44.61
N ALA A 378 -2.64 46.35 -43.73
CA ALA A 378 -3.07 45.01 -44.04
C ALA A 378 -4.57 44.97 -44.43
N GLU A 379 -4.92 44.15 -45.43
CA GLU A 379 -6.30 43.95 -45.83
C GLU A 379 -7.13 43.37 -44.67
N ASP A 380 -8.44 43.67 -44.63
CA ASP A 380 -9.35 43.20 -43.59
C ASP A 380 -9.45 41.67 -43.46
N ARG A 381 -9.17 40.92 -44.55
CA ARG A 381 -9.05 39.46 -44.51
C ARG A 381 -7.93 38.92 -43.64
N VAL A 382 -6.83 39.72 -43.51
CA VAL A 382 -5.65 39.39 -42.72
C VAL A 382 -5.85 39.80 -41.24
N LYS A 383 -6.79 40.72 -40.97
CA LYS A 383 -7.10 41.21 -39.64
C LYS A 383 -8.18 40.38 -38.93
N ARG A 384 -8.91 39.54 -39.65
CA ARG A 384 -9.97 38.65 -39.16
C ARG A 384 -9.44 37.26 -38.83
#